data_0696f6f2847d2692f8bbfe49ba5654b1
#
_entry.id   0696f6f2847d2692f8bbfe49ba5654b1
#
_cell.length_a   1.000
_cell.length_b   1.000
_cell.length_c   1.000
_cell.angle_alpha   90.00
_cell.angle_beta   90.00
_cell.angle_gamma   90.00
#
_symmetry.space_group_name_H-M   'P 1'
#
loop_
_entity.id
_entity.type
_entity.pdbx_description
1 polymer ?
#
loop_
_entity_poly.entity_id
_entity_poly.type
_entity_poly.pdbx_seq_one_letter_code
_entity_poly.pdbx_strand_id
1 'polypeptide(L)'
;LYGETTGSDITLYTQGDDVKQEQIYLPSNSISIYEVCITGLCTGGSSGIVGDYKTNRIMGSLLVENSGGITKTESLDTDLGNSGTTGNISLDVSTSNIFSVQCSASANVSVNWSAVVKLYINQTKVEI
;
A
#
# COMPACT_ATOMS: atom_id res chain seq x y z
N LEU A 1 -8.21 -2.55 0.08
CA LEU A 1 -7.33 -3.13 -0.95
C LEU A 1 -6.99 -4.57 -0.59
N TYR A 2 -6.85 -5.43 -1.58
CA TYR A 2 -6.58 -6.85 -1.41
C TYR A 2 -5.56 -7.35 -2.42
N GLY A 3 -4.91 -8.45 -2.11
CA GLY A 3 -4.06 -9.17 -3.02
C GLY A 3 -3.44 -10.40 -2.37
N GLU A 4 -2.94 -11.29 -3.19
CA GLU A 4 -2.22 -12.48 -2.76
C GLU A 4 -0.82 -12.49 -3.36
N THR A 5 0.16 -12.88 -2.56
CA THR A 5 1.55 -13.01 -3.00
C THR A 5 2.09 -14.41 -2.77
N THR A 6 2.97 -14.83 -3.68
CA THR A 6 3.80 -16.02 -3.52
C THR A 6 5.20 -15.69 -4.03
N GLY A 7 5.97 -14.99 -3.22
CA GLY A 7 7.36 -14.64 -3.51
C GLY A 7 7.60 -13.55 -4.55
N SER A 8 6.60 -12.77 -4.94
CA SER A 8 6.76 -11.66 -5.88
C SER A 8 5.97 -10.44 -5.46
N ASP A 9 6.39 -9.28 -5.97
CA ASP A 9 5.70 -8.02 -5.67
C ASP A 9 4.36 -7.94 -6.39
N ILE A 10 3.36 -7.45 -5.70
CA ILE A 10 2.07 -7.09 -6.29
C ILE A 10 1.62 -5.71 -5.79
N THR A 11 0.75 -5.09 -6.56
CA THR A 11 -0.03 -3.91 -6.12
C THR A 11 -1.38 -4.37 -5.62
N LEU A 12 -1.81 -3.84 -4.47
CA LEU A 12 -3.13 -4.14 -3.93
C LEU A 12 -4.20 -3.29 -4.60
N TYR A 13 -5.31 -3.91 -4.97
CA TYR A 13 -6.45 -3.27 -5.59
C TYR A 13 -7.73 -3.46 -4.77
N THR A 14 -8.75 -2.66 -5.04
CA THR A 14 -10.02 -2.74 -4.29
C THR A 14 -10.78 -4.04 -4.52
N GLN A 15 -10.55 -4.70 -5.64
CA GLN A 15 -11.22 -5.96 -6.00
C GLN A 15 -10.27 -7.16 -6.11
N GLY A 16 -9.05 -7.02 -5.59
CA GLY A 16 -8.05 -8.08 -5.66
C GLY A 16 -7.12 -7.97 -6.87
N ASP A 17 -6.18 -8.89 -6.94
CA ASP A 17 -5.01 -8.81 -7.84
C ASP A 17 -5.35 -9.02 -9.31
N ASP A 18 -6.44 -9.70 -9.63
CA ASP A 18 -6.82 -9.96 -11.01
C ASP A 18 -7.58 -8.80 -11.68
N VAL A 19 -7.96 -7.80 -10.91
CA VAL A 19 -8.81 -6.71 -11.38
C VAL A 19 -8.12 -5.38 -11.16
N LYS A 20 -7.31 -4.95 -12.13
CA LYS A 20 -6.58 -3.67 -12.11
C LYS A 20 -7.48 -2.47 -12.42
N GLN A 21 -8.65 -2.39 -11.83
CA GLN A 21 -9.65 -1.41 -12.26
C GLN A 21 -9.66 -0.12 -11.45
N GLU A 22 -9.27 -0.16 -10.18
CA GLU A 22 -9.36 1.01 -9.33
C GLU A 22 -8.02 1.32 -8.69
N GLN A 23 -7.34 2.29 -9.27
CA GLN A 23 -6.12 2.87 -8.70
C GLN A 23 -6.48 4.10 -7.88
N ILE A 24 -5.64 4.40 -6.90
CA ILE A 24 -5.81 5.60 -6.10
C ILE A 24 -5.11 6.76 -6.81
N TYR A 25 -5.90 7.68 -7.34
CA TYR A 25 -5.39 8.89 -7.99
C TYR A 25 -5.40 10.05 -7.02
N LEU A 26 -4.31 10.80 -7.01
CA LEU A 26 -4.16 11.98 -6.19
C LEU A 26 -4.41 13.23 -7.05
N PRO A 27 -5.19 14.20 -6.56
CA PRO A 27 -5.42 15.43 -7.33
C PRO A 27 -4.16 16.28 -7.39
N SER A 28 -3.95 16.97 -8.52
CA SER A 28 -2.89 17.97 -8.65
C SER A 28 -3.13 19.15 -7.71
N ASN A 29 -2.07 19.86 -7.33
CA ASN A 29 -2.11 20.97 -6.37
C ASN A 29 -2.76 20.58 -5.05
N SER A 30 -2.37 19.46 -4.50
CA SER A 30 -2.91 18.98 -3.23
C SER A 30 -1.80 18.63 -2.25
N ILE A 31 -2.15 18.71 -0.99
CA ILE A 31 -1.40 18.10 0.11
C ILE A 31 -2.33 17.15 0.84
N SER A 32 -1.86 15.96 1.10
CA SER A 32 -2.65 14.96 1.82
C SER A 32 -1.85 14.35 2.96
N ILE A 33 -2.56 13.93 3.97
CA ILE A 33 -2.05 12.98 4.96
C ILE A 33 -2.58 11.63 4.55
N TYR A 34 -1.71 10.64 4.46
CA TYR A 34 -2.11 9.26 4.26
C TYR A 34 -1.94 8.44 5.53
N GLU A 35 -2.85 7.52 5.74
CA GLU A 35 -2.78 6.49 6.76
C GLU A 35 -3.13 5.17 6.10
N VAL A 36 -2.22 4.19 6.19
CA VAL A 36 -2.39 2.86 5.62
C VAL A 36 -2.26 1.83 6.73
N CYS A 37 -3.30 1.04 6.93
CA CYS A 37 -3.29 -0.08 7.85
C CYS A 37 -3.32 -1.37 7.03
N ILE A 38 -2.30 -2.21 7.18
CA ILE A 38 -2.11 -3.40 6.36
C ILE A 38 -2.01 -4.63 7.23
N THR A 39 -2.68 -5.69 6.81
CA THR A 39 -2.54 -7.02 7.38
C THR A 39 -2.15 -8.03 6.30
N GLY A 40 -1.24 -8.91 6.64
CA GLY A 40 -0.90 -10.07 5.82
C GLY A 40 -1.05 -11.34 6.64
N LEU A 41 -1.71 -12.32 6.08
CA LEU A 41 -1.92 -13.63 6.70
C LEU A 41 -1.35 -14.71 5.79
N CYS A 42 -0.44 -15.50 6.32
CA CYS A 42 0.12 -16.64 5.58
C CYS A 42 -0.93 -17.72 5.40
N THR A 43 -1.16 -18.10 4.15
CA THR A 43 -2.15 -19.10 3.77
C THR A 43 -1.53 -20.42 3.35
N GLY A 44 -0.21 -20.49 3.22
CA GLY A 44 0.49 -21.70 2.82
C GLY A 44 1.82 -21.45 2.14
N GLY A 45 2.12 -22.26 1.13
CA GLY A 45 3.42 -22.33 0.47
C GLY A 45 4.33 -23.37 1.11
N SER A 46 5.37 -23.82 0.36
CA SER A 46 6.26 -24.88 0.84
C SER A 46 7.13 -24.45 2.02
N SER A 47 7.36 -23.16 2.19
CA SER A 47 8.11 -22.57 3.31
C SER A 47 7.23 -21.72 4.23
N GLY A 48 5.92 -21.67 3.97
CA GLY A 48 4.98 -20.90 4.75
C GLY A 48 4.37 -21.69 5.89
N ILE A 49 4.07 -21.00 6.99
CA ILE A 49 3.33 -21.56 8.12
C ILE A 49 1.97 -20.87 8.15
N VAL A 50 0.91 -21.65 7.91
CA VAL A 50 -0.45 -21.12 7.92
C VAL A 50 -0.75 -20.47 9.27
N GLY A 51 -1.24 -19.22 9.22
CA GLY A 51 -1.53 -18.44 10.40
C GLY A 51 -0.43 -17.47 10.83
N ASP A 52 0.76 -17.55 10.24
CA ASP A 52 1.76 -16.49 10.42
C ASP A 52 1.22 -15.19 9.84
N TYR A 53 1.53 -14.08 10.48
CA TYR A 53 0.92 -12.79 10.12
C TYR A 53 1.91 -11.63 10.20
N LYS A 54 1.53 -10.53 9.55
CA LYS A 54 2.19 -9.23 9.65
C LYS A 54 1.15 -8.13 9.67
N THR A 55 1.33 -7.16 10.54
CA THR A 55 0.45 -6.00 10.64
C THR A 55 1.29 -4.72 10.74
N ASN A 56 0.98 -3.74 9.90
CA ASN A 56 1.68 -2.46 9.88
C ASN A 56 0.70 -1.30 9.80
N ARG A 57 1.12 -0.18 10.38
CA ARG A 57 0.48 1.12 10.22
C ARG A 57 1.52 2.10 9.67
N ILE A 58 1.22 2.71 8.54
CA ILE A 58 2.12 3.63 7.85
C ILE A 58 1.41 4.97 7.69
N MET A 59 2.08 6.06 8.05
CA MET A 59 1.53 7.41 7.97
C MET A 59 2.57 8.37 7.40
N GLY A 60 2.09 9.36 6.68
CA GLY A 60 2.92 10.42 6.16
C GLY A 60 2.13 11.44 5.36
N SER A 61 2.83 12.21 4.55
CA SER A 61 2.24 13.23 3.69
C SER A 61 2.59 13.02 2.22
N LEU A 62 1.69 13.48 1.35
CA LEU A 62 1.84 13.46 -0.09
C LEU A 62 1.60 14.87 -0.61
N LEU A 63 2.64 15.50 -1.15
CA LEU A 63 2.52 16.77 -1.86
C LEU A 63 2.45 16.48 -3.36
N VAL A 64 1.38 16.88 -4.00
CA VAL A 64 1.21 16.76 -5.46
C VAL A 64 1.24 18.15 -6.07
N GLU A 65 2.27 18.40 -6.85
CA GLU A 65 2.47 19.69 -7.52
C GLU A 65 1.56 19.84 -8.74
N ASN A 66 1.48 21.07 -9.27
CA ASN A 66 0.70 21.36 -10.48
C ASN A 66 1.18 20.55 -11.70
N SER A 67 2.47 20.29 -11.78
CA SER A 67 3.09 19.48 -12.84
C SER A 67 2.81 17.98 -12.73
N GLY A 68 2.19 17.53 -11.63
CA GLY A 68 1.98 16.12 -11.33
C GLY A 68 3.11 15.43 -10.58
N GLY A 69 4.17 16.18 -10.23
CA GLY A 69 5.24 15.66 -9.37
C GLY A 69 4.71 15.37 -7.96
N ILE A 70 5.06 14.20 -7.42
CA ILE A 70 4.63 13.79 -6.08
C ILE A 70 5.85 13.68 -5.17
N THR A 71 5.76 14.33 -4.01
CA THR A 71 6.72 14.15 -2.92
C THR A 71 6.05 13.42 -1.77
N LYS A 72 6.53 12.23 -1.48
CA LYS A 72 6.08 11.42 -0.35
C LYS A 72 7.03 11.60 0.83
N THR A 73 6.49 11.95 1.97
CA THR A 73 7.23 11.99 3.23
C THR A 73 6.59 11.02 4.22
N GLU A 74 7.25 9.92 4.47
CA GLU A 74 6.79 8.91 5.43
C GLU A 74 7.33 9.24 6.82
N SER A 75 6.43 9.40 7.77
CA SER A 75 6.75 9.78 9.14
C SER A 75 6.65 8.64 10.13
N LEU A 76 5.84 7.64 9.83
CA LEU A 76 5.58 6.49 10.68
C LEU A 76 5.45 5.25 9.82
N ASP A 77 6.22 4.22 10.16
CA ASP A 77 6.02 2.86 9.70
C ASP A 77 6.17 1.96 10.92
N THR A 78 5.06 1.61 11.52
CA THR A 78 5.04 0.87 12.78
C THR A 78 4.54 -0.54 12.54
N ASP A 79 5.36 -1.50 12.91
CA ASP A 79 4.96 -2.89 13.05
C ASP A 79 4.08 -3.03 14.28
N LEU A 80 2.82 -3.37 14.08
CA LEU A 80 1.85 -3.56 15.15
C LEU A 80 1.81 -4.99 15.69
N GLY A 81 2.54 -5.87 15.07
CA GLY A 81 2.67 -7.27 15.44
C GLY A 81 2.97 -8.11 14.22
N ASN A 82 3.80 -9.11 14.40
CA ASN A 82 4.08 -10.10 13.37
C ASN A 82 4.46 -11.43 14.00
N SER A 83 4.29 -12.50 13.23
CA SER A 83 4.82 -13.80 13.53
C SER A 83 5.40 -14.40 12.25
N GLY A 84 6.53 -15.08 12.37
CA GLY A 84 7.18 -15.72 11.23
C GLY A 84 7.61 -14.75 10.13
N THR A 85 7.90 -15.31 8.97
CA THR A 85 8.33 -14.56 7.80
C THR A 85 7.19 -14.47 6.80
N THR A 86 6.56 -13.32 6.70
CA THR A 86 5.43 -13.10 5.78
C THR A 86 5.83 -12.33 4.53
N GLY A 87 6.71 -11.33 4.65
CA GLY A 87 7.14 -10.53 3.51
C GLY A 87 7.30 -9.06 3.83
N ASN A 88 7.21 -8.23 2.80
CA ASN A 88 7.45 -6.80 2.87
C ASN A 88 6.28 -6.00 2.33
N ILE A 89 6.16 -4.78 2.86
CA ILE A 89 5.16 -3.79 2.47
C ILE A 89 5.89 -2.52 2.06
N SER A 90 5.47 -1.92 0.96
CA SER A 90 5.95 -0.61 0.53
C SER A 90 4.82 0.22 -0.06
N LEU A 91 4.99 1.54 0.03
CA LEU A 91 4.10 2.49 -0.61
C LEU A 91 4.84 3.13 -1.78
N ASP A 92 4.21 3.17 -2.92
CA ASP A 92 4.77 3.74 -4.13
C ASP A 92 3.92 4.89 -4.67
N VAL A 93 4.58 5.89 -5.22
CA VAL A 93 3.94 7.01 -5.91
C VAL A 93 4.50 7.08 -7.32
N SER A 94 3.63 7.00 -8.30
CA SER A 94 4.03 7.03 -9.70
C SER A 94 3.91 8.44 -10.30
N THR A 95 4.52 8.62 -11.47
CA THR A 95 4.48 9.86 -12.24
C THR A 95 3.10 10.26 -12.74
N SER A 96 2.09 9.40 -12.61
CA SER A 96 0.72 9.64 -13.09
C SER A 96 -0.24 9.95 -11.93
N ASN A 97 0.23 10.56 -10.87
CA ASN A 97 -0.56 10.89 -9.67
C ASN A 97 -1.16 9.65 -8.99
N ILE A 98 -0.52 8.50 -9.11
CA ILE A 98 -1.02 7.25 -8.55
C ILE A 98 -0.28 6.93 -7.25
N PHE A 99 -1.06 6.62 -6.22
CA PHE A 99 -0.58 6.09 -4.94
C PHE A 99 -0.90 4.60 -4.87
N SER A 100 0.11 3.78 -4.59
CA SER A 100 -0.04 2.33 -4.58
C SER A 100 0.48 1.71 -3.29
N VAL A 101 -0.22 0.69 -2.83
CA VAL A 101 0.26 -0.20 -1.77
C VAL A 101 0.79 -1.46 -2.43
N GLN A 102 2.07 -1.74 -2.23
CA GLN A 102 2.75 -2.90 -2.80
C GLN A 102 3.18 -3.86 -1.71
N CYS A 103 2.98 -5.13 -1.94
CA CYS A 103 3.36 -6.20 -1.02
C CYS A 103 4.14 -7.28 -1.74
N SER A 104 5.04 -7.91 -1.02
CA SER A 104 5.74 -9.11 -1.48
C SER A 104 5.79 -10.15 -0.37
N ALA A 105 5.70 -11.42 -0.71
CA ALA A 105 5.93 -12.50 0.23
C ALA A 105 7.38 -12.98 0.16
N SER A 106 7.84 -13.64 1.21
CA SER A 106 9.09 -14.40 1.17
C SER A 106 8.97 -15.57 0.19
N ALA A 107 10.11 -16.03 -0.33
CA ALA A 107 10.12 -17.13 -1.28
C ALA A 107 9.39 -18.36 -0.73
N ASN A 108 8.51 -18.94 -1.55
CA ASN A 108 7.71 -20.12 -1.21
C ASN A 108 6.75 -19.91 -0.02
N VAL A 109 6.38 -18.67 0.23
CA VAL A 109 5.39 -18.29 1.24
C VAL A 109 4.22 -17.61 0.54
N SER A 110 3.02 -18.13 0.74
CA SER A 110 1.79 -17.52 0.19
C SER A 110 1.13 -16.66 1.27
N VAL A 111 0.84 -15.43 0.95
CA VAL A 111 0.26 -14.45 1.88
C VAL A 111 -0.95 -13.78 1.25
N ASN A 112 -2.01 -13.70 2.02
CA ASN A 112 -3.18 -12.92 1.67
C ASN A 112 -3.08 -11.56 2.36
N TRP A 113 -3.11 -10.48 1.58
CA TRP A 113 -2.94 -9.12 2.03
C TRP A 113 -4.25 -8.34 2.00
N SER A 114 -4.45 -7.53 3.01
CA SER A 114 -5.55 -6.58 3.07
C SER A 114 -5.06 -5.25 3.60
N ALA A 115 -5.49 -4.16 2.98
CA ALA A 115 -5.12 -2.82 3.39
C ALA A 115 -6.31 -1.87 3.39
N VAL A 116 -6.35 -0.99 4.38
CA VAL A 116 -7.24 0.16 4.42
C VAL A 116 -6.39 1.40 4.24
N VAL A 117 -6.73 2.21 3.24
CA VAL A 117 -6.07 3.48 2.94
C VAL A 117 -7.02 4.61 3.27
N LYS A 118 -6.56 5.55 4.10
CA LYS A 118 -7.26 6.81 4.39
C LYS A 118 -6.43 7.96 3.89
N LEU A 119 -7.07 8.86 3.17
CA LEU A 119 -6.46 10.07 2.64
C LEU A 119 -7.25 11.29 3.15
N TYR A 120 -6.53 12.22 3.77
CA TYR A 120 -7.07 13.51 4.18
C TYR A 120 -6.49 14.55 3.23
N ILE A 121 -7.31 15.01 2.28
CA ILE A 121 -6.85 15.79 1.13
C ILE A 121 -7.25 17.25 1.27
N ASN A 122 -6.29 18.15 1.13
CA ASN A 122 -6.49 19.57 0.96
C ASN A 122 -6.01 19.96 -0.44
N GLN A 123 -6.93 20.43 -1.26
CA GLN A 123 -6.67 20.80 -2.64
C GLN A 123 -6.92 22.28 -2.87
N THR A 124 -5.96 22.93 -3.52
CA THR A 124 -6.12 24.32 -3.96
C THR A 124 -7.01 24.35 -5.19
N LYS A 125 -8.10 25.13 -5.11
CA LYS A 125 -8.89 25.46 -6.31
C LYS A 125 -8.10 26.40 -7.19
N VAL A 126 -7.99 26.03 -8.46
CA VAL A 126 -7.50 26.97 -9.48
C VAL A 126 -8.71 27.83 -9.88
N GLU A 127 -8.68 29.10 -9.50
CA GLU A 127 -9.65 30.08 -10.00
C GLU A 127 -9.21 30.55 -11.38
N ILE A 128 -10.13 30.51 -12.29
CA ILE A 128 -9.94 31.01 -13.66
C ILE A 128 -10.42 32.44 -13.76
#